data_565c3f05f66d9922bcce67a49f090a57
#
_entry.id   565c3f05f66d9922bcce67a49f090a57
#
_cell.length_a   1.000
_cell.length_b   1.000
_cell.length_c   1.000
_cell.angle_alpha   90.00
_cell.angle_beta   90.00
_cell.angle_gamma   90.00
#
_symmetry.space_group_name_H-M   'P 1'
#
loop_
_entity.id
_entity.type
_entity.pdbx_description
1 polymer ?
#
loop_
_entity_poly.entity_id
_entity_poly.type
_entity_poly.pdbx_seq_one_letter_code
_entity_poly.pdbx_strand_id
1 'polypeptide(L)'
;MSGKVIHSEKAAKLYTLARRAVDAGDIDKIQQYYEAILLEEPNSWEAIMYTECNADGRYRDTAHWITRTRNAIPNVVRLMKEQETDYKAALRKIVNHCDYITGVLCHGADAYYEQLRSKTNSNTPIDYFAKIRDSHAANYAGASGIMYVLGDAIEDNFPEDAYLDGYAVPAWKSGVERHAKGVNFFSEEEDKEHARDVIMSYVEAIQKRDPNYKTPEIKISGCYVATAVYGSYDCPEVWTLRRFRDDILAESAAGRLFIHCYYAVSPTLVKWFGKTEWFRKLWRGHLDALVKKLQ
;
A
#
# COMPACT_ATOMS: atom_id res chain seq x y z
N MET A 1 -26.16 1.71 -27.61
CA MET A 1 -27.40 1.41 -26.87
C MET A 1 -27.06 0.36 -25.82
N SER A 2 -26.82 0.78 -24.59
CA SER A 2 -26.63 -0.13 -23.45
C SER A 2 -28.00 -0.66 -23.05
N GLY A 3 -28.31 -1.90 -23.38
CA GLY A 3 -29.55 -2.56 -22.96
C GLY A 3 -29.34 -3.10 -21.54
N LYS A 4 -30.30 -2.83 -20.66
CA LYS A 4 -30.33 -3.45 -19.33
C LYS A 4 -30.16 -4.98 -19.48
N VAL A 5 -29.12 -5.54 -18.87
CA VAL A 5 -28.92 -7.00 -18.87
C VAL A 5 -30.14 -7.68 -18.23
N ILE A 6 -30.82 -8.52 -18.96
CA ILE A 6 -31.96 -9.32 -18.45
C ILE A 6 -31.36 -10.62 -17.92
N HIS A 7 -31.28 -10.73 -16.61
CA HIS A 7 -30.84 -11.97 -15.96
C HIS A 7 -31.85 -13.10 -16.12
N SER A 8 -31.37 -14.33 -16.24
CA SER A 8 -32.22 -15.51 -16.10
C SER A 8 -32.85 -15.54 -14.68
N GLU A 9 -33.99 -16.21 -14.52
CA GLU A 9 -34.63 -16.33 -13.20
C GLU A 9 -33.68 -16.96 -12.17
N LYS A 10 -32.86 -17.93 -12.61
CA LYS A 10 -31.82 -18.55 -11.77
C LYS A 10 -30.74 -17.58 -11.38
N ALA A 11 -30.19 -16.82 -12.32
CA ALA A 11 -29.18 -15.81 -12.05
C ALA A 11 -29.71 -14.71 -11.12
N ALA A 12 -30.91 -14.22 -11.32
CA ALA A 12 -31.55 -13.22 -10.46
C ALA A 12 -31.68 -13.67 -8.99
N LYS A 13 -32.03 -14.94 -8.76
CA LYS A 13 -32.05 -15.53 -7.41
C LYS A 13 -30.62 -15.58 -6.80
N LEU A 14 -29.64 -16.03 -7.59
CA LEU A 14 -28.25 -16.09 -7.14
C LEU A 14 -27.71 -14.68 -6.77
N TYR A 15 -27.95 -13.64 -7.57
CA TYR A 15 -27.58 -12.26 -7.23
C TYR A 15 -28.19 -11.79 -5.91
N THR A 16 -29.46 -12.16 -5.67
CA THR A 16 -30.14 -11.81 -4.41
C THR A 16 -29.43 -12.45 -3.22
N LEU A 17 -29.04 -13.72 -3.33
CA LEU A 17 -28.32 -14.44 -2.28
C LEU A 17 -26.89 -13.92 -2.11
N ALA A 18 -26.18 -13.67 -3.21
CA ALA A 18 -24.82 -13.15 -3.21
C ALA A 18 -24.75 -11.77 -2.53
N ARG A 19 -25.64 -10.84 -2.87
CA ARG A 19 -25.70 -9.51 -2.27
C ARG A 19 -26.04 -9.56 -0.78
N ARG A 20 -26.93 -10.47 -0.35
CA ARG A 20 -27.16 -10.70 1.10
C ARG A 20 -25.92 -11.25 1.81
N ALA A 21 -25.15 -12.13 1.15
CA ALA A 21 -23.90 -12.63 1.71
C ALA A 21 -22.86 -11.51 1.84
N VAL A 22 -22.79 -10.58 0.87
CA VAL A 22 -21.94 -9.38 0.95
C VAL A 22 -22.35 -8.51 2.13
N ASP A 23 -23.64 -8.23 2.29
CA ASP A 23 -24.14 -7.40 3.40
C ASP A 23 -23.86 -8.06 4.77
N ALA A 24 -23.85 -9.39 4.82
CA ALA A 24 -23.54 -10.17 6.03
C ALA A 24 -22.04 -10.39 6.26
N GLY A 25 -21.16 -10.06 5.29
CA GLY A 25 -19.72 -10.33 5.37
C GLY A 25 -19.38 -11.84 5.33
N ASP A 26 -20.23 -12.68 4.78
CA ASP A 26 -20.06 -14.15 4.70
C ASP A 26 -19.22 -14.50 3.47
N ILE A 27 -17.88 -14.51 3.64
CA ILE A 27 -16.91 -14.65 2.55
C ILE A 27 -17.12 -15.97 1.78
N ASP A 28 -17.39 -17.07 2.47
CA ASP A 28 -17.56 -18.37 1.82
C ASP A 28 -18.80 -18.38 0.90
N LYS A 29 -19.92 -17.80 1.36
CA LYS A 29 -21.13 -17.67 0.54
C LYS A 29 -20.98 -16.64 -0.57
N ILE A 30 -20.25 -15.56 -0.35
CA ILE A 30 -19.92 -14.59 -1.42
C ILE A 30 -19.25 -15.34 -2.56
N GLN A 31 -18.17 -16.05 -2.28
CA GLN A 31 -17.43 -16.83 -3.27
C GLN A 31 -18.35 -17.85 -3.97
N GLN A 32 -19.05 -18.66 -3.20
CA GLN A 32 -19.93 -19.72 -3.73
C GLN A 32 -21.01 -19.18 -4.68
N TYR A 33 -21.69 -18.11 -4.29
CA TYR A 33 -22.79 -17.58 -5.10
C TYR A 33 -22.29 -16.85 -6.35
N TYR A 34 -21.20 -16.08 -6.27
CA TYR A 34 -20.66 -15.40 -7.45
C TYR A 34 -19.99 -16.38 -8.42
N GLU A 35 -19.37 -17.45 -7.97
CA GLU A 35 -18.91 -18.53 -8.84
C GLU A 35 -20.09 -19.21 -9.57
N ALA A 36 -21.20 -19.44 -8.87
CA ALA A 36 -22.41 -19.99 -9.50
C ALA A 36 -23.03 -19.02 -10.52
N ILE A 37 -22.93 -17.69 -10.29
CA ILE A 37 -23.35 -16.68 -11.28
C ILE A 37 -22.46 -16.75 -12.52
N LEU A 38 -21.14 -16.91 -12.39
CA LEU A 38 -20.23 -17.01 -13.54
C LEU A 38 -20.50 -18.24 -14.41
N LEU A 39 -21.06 -19.31 -13.87
CA LEU A 39 -21.49 -20.46 -14.67
C LEU A 39 -22.72 -20.15 -15.57
N GLU A 40 -23.58 -19.23 -15.12
CA GLU A 40 -24.75 -18.79 -15.87
C GLU A 40 -24.45 -17.57 -16.75
N GLU A 41 -23.65 -16.66 -16.25
CA GLU A 41 -23.31 -15.38 -16.86
C GLU A 41 -21.78 -15.13 -16.78
N PRO A 42 -20.98 -15.72 -17.68
CA PRO A 42 -19.51 -15.68 -17.61
C PRO A 42 -18.90 -14.26 -17.69
N ASN A 43 -19.65 -13.31 -18.25
CA ASN A 43 -19.23 -11.93 -18.39
C ASN A 43 -19.84 -10.97 -17.34
N SER A 44 -20.39 -11.50 -16.25
CA SER A 44 -20.90 -10.66 -15.17
C SER A 44 -19.78 -9.86 -14.50
N TRP A 45 -19.78 -8.53 -14.66
CA TRP A 45 -18.78 -7.67 -14.03
C TRP A 45 -18.80 -7.79 -12.51
N GLU A 46 -19.99 -7.87 -11.91
CA GLU A 46 -20.15 -7.97 -10.46
C GLU A 46 -19.60 -9.31 -9.94
N ALA A 47 -19.86 -10.39 -10.64
CA ALA A 47 -19.38 -11.71 -10.26
C ALA A 47 -17.84 -11.81 -10.42
N ILE A 48 -17.28 -11.31 -11.53
CA ILE A 48 -15.84 -11.25 -11.73
C ILE A 48 -15.18 -10.41 -10.61
N MET A 49 -15.76 -9.26 -10.27
CA MET A 49 -15.23 -8.41 -9.20
C MET A 49 -15.14 -9.17 -7.86
N TYR A 50 -16.19 -9.83 -7.43
CA TYR A 50 -16.18 -10.52 -6.13
C TYR A 50 -15.42 -11.84 -6.11
N THR A 51 -15.17 -12.47 -7.26
CA THR A 51 -14.37 -13.71 -7.33
C THR A 51 -12.89 -13.43 -7.56
N GLU A 52 -12.54 -12.45 -8.42
CA GLU A 52 -11.16 -12.17 -8.81
C GLU A 52 -10.50 -11.07 -7.95
N CYS A 53 -11.28 -10.07 -7.53
CA CYS A 53 -10.81 -9.02 -6.65
C CYS A 53 -11.12 -9.38 -5.21
N ASN A 54 -10.30 -10.25 -4.62
CA ASN A 54 -10.50 -10.74 -3.27
C ASN A 54 -9.16 -10.78 -2.49
N ALA A 55 -9.25 -10.82 -1.17
CA ALA A 55 -8.11 -11.08 -0.29
C ALA A 55 -8.63 -11.83 0.94
N ASP A 56 -8.15 -13.02 1.18
CA ASP A 56 -8.60 -13.87 2.30
C ASP A 56 -7.96 -13.52 3.65
N GLY A 57 -7.17 -12.47 3.71
CA GLY A 57 -6.47 -12.02 4.92
C GLY A 57 -5.32 -12.94 5.37
N ARG A 58 -5.08 -14.05 4.68
CA ARG A 58 -3.95 -14.94 4.94
C ARG A 58 -2.73 -14.49 4.16
N TYR A 59 -1.74 -13.97 4.88
CA TYR A 59 -0.55 -13.30 4.35
C TYR A 59 0.36 -14.11 3.43
N ARG A 60 0.17 -15.41 3.33
CA ARG A 60 1.10 -16.28 2.60
C ARG A 60 1.08 -16.10 1.09
N ASP A 61 0.08 -15.39 0.55
CA ASP A 61 -0.11 -15.29 -0.89
C ASP A 61 -0.54 -13.89 -1.37
N THR A 62 -0.05 -12.86 -0.68
CA THR A 62 -0.37 -11.45 -0.98
C THR A 62 -0.09 -11.10 -2.45
N ALA A 63 1.05 -11.53 -2.98
CA ALA A 63 1.45 -11.26 -4.36
C ALA A 63 0.47 -11.88 -5.38
N HIS A 64 -0.05 -13.07 -5.10
CA HIS A 64 -1.08 -13.71 -5.93
C HIS A 64 -2.36 -12.88 -5.98
N TRP A 65 -2.88 -12.47 -4.81
CA TRP A 65 -4.10 -11.66 -4.72
C TRP A 65 -3.94 -10.29 -5.37
N ILE A 66 -2.79 -9.62 -5.19
CA ILE A 66 -2.48 -8.35 -5.84
C ILE A 66 -2.51 -8.51 -7.36
N THR A 67 -1.81 -9.51 -7.89
CA THR A 67 -1.69 -9.75 -9.33
C THR A 67 -3.05 -10.08 -9.94
N ARG A 68 -3.81 -10.97 -9.30
CA ARG A 68 -5.14 -11.39 -9.74
C ARG A 68 -6.10 -10.20 -9.80
N THR A 69 -6.18 -9.43 -8.73
CA THR A 69 -7.04 -8.24 -8.65
C THR A 69 -6.67 -7.20 -9.71
N ARG A 70 -5.37 -6.87 -9.84
CA ARG A 70 -4.91 -5.90 -10.84
C ARG A 70 -5.27 -6.33 -12.27
N ASN A 71 -5.13 -7.61 -12.59
CA ASN A 71 -5.45 -8.12 -13.92
C ASN A 71 -6.96 -8.13 -14.20
N ALA A 72 -7.81 -8.31 -13.19
CA ALA A 72 -9.26 -8.36 -13.35
C ALA A 72 -9.89 -6.97 -13.54
N ILE A 73 -9.37 -5.92 -12.88
CA ILE A 73 -9.97 -4.57 -12.82
C ILE A 73 -10.29 -3.97 -14.19
N PRO A 74 -9.39 -3.96 -15.20
CA PRO A 74 -9.72 -3.34 -16.49
C PRO A 74 -10.92 -4.01 -17.16
N ASN A 75 -11.03 -5.33 -17.07
CA ASN A 75 -12.17 -6.08 -17.60
C ASN A 75 -13.45 -5.82 -16.82
N VAL A 76 -13.37 -5.73 -15.49
CA VAL A 76 -14.50 -5.38 -14.61
C VAL A 76 -15.09 -4.01 -14.97
N VAL A 77 -14.25 -2.99 -15.12
CA VAL A 77 -14.69 -1.63 -15.48
C VAL A 77 -15.28 -1.58 -16.89
N ARG A 78 -14.66 -2.26 -17.86
CA ARG A 78 -15.16 -2.35 -19.22
C ARG A 78 -16.53 -3.03 -19.28
N LEU A 79 -16.66 -4.20 -18.68
CA LEU A 79 -17.93 -4.96 -18.65
C LEU A 79 -19.02 -4.19 -17.90
N MET A 80 -18.68 -3.54 -16.80
CA MET A 80 -19.61 -2.69 -16.08
C MET A 80 -20.15 -1.57 -16.98
N LYS A 81 -19.29 -0.89 -17.74
CA LYS A 81 -19.73 0.14 -18.69
C LYS A 81 -20.65 -0.39 -19.77
N GLU A 82 -20.44 -1.62 -20.24
CA GLU A 82 -21.29 -2.26 -21.24
C GLU A 82 -22.66 -2.69 -20.68
N GLN A 83 -22.73 -3.07 -19.41
CA GLN A 83 -23.89 -3.72 -18.81
C GLN A 83 -24.77 -2.76 -17.99
N GLU A 84 -24.18 -1.71 -17.43
CA GLU A 84 -24.89 -0.81 -16.53
C GLU A 84 -25.33 0.49 -17.23
N THR A 85 -26.49 0.97 -16.86
CA THR A 85 -26.98 2.29 -17.26
C THR A 85 -26.71 3.35 -16.20
N ASP A 86 -26.67 2.95 -14.93
CA ASP A 86 -26.29 3.81 -13.79
C ASP A 86 -24.83 3.54 -13.39
N TYR A 87 -23.90 4.15 -14.11
CA TYR A 87 -22.47 4.02 -13.82
C TYR A 87 -22.09 4.55 -12.44
N LYS A 88 -22.83 5.51 -11.90
CA LYS A 88 -22.50 6.15 -10.62
C LYS A 88 -22.55 5.16 -9.45
N ALA A 89 -23.62 4.36 -9.39
CA ALA A 89 -23.77 3.35 -8.36
C ALA A 89 -22.78 2.20 -8.55
N ALA A 90 -22.57 1.76 -9.78
CA ALA A 90 -21.65 0.65 -10.11
C ALA A 90 -20.19 1.03 -9.84
N LEU A 91 -19.73 2.20 -10.28
CA LEU A 91 -18.37 2.70 -10.01
C LEU A 91 -18.11 2.85 -8.51
N ARG A 92 -19.07 3.40 -7.76
CA ARG A 92 -18.95 3.50 -6.30
C ARG A 92 -18.73 2.13 -5.67
N LYS A 93 -19.47 1.11 -6.14
CA LYS A 93 -19.32 -0.26 -5.65
C LYS A 93 -17.93 -0.81 -5.94
N ILE A 94 -17.42 -0.63 -7.16
CA ILE A 94 -16.08 -1.09 -7.55
C ILE A 94 -15.00 -0.38 -6.74
N VAL A 95 -15.04 0.95 -6.64
CA VAL A 95 -14.05 1.74 -5.89
C VAL A 95 -14.02 1.34 -4.42
N ASN A 96 -15.20 1.24 -3.78
CA ASN A 96 -15.28 0.85 -2.37
C ASN A 96 -14.74 -0.57 -2.14
N HIS A 97 -15.05 -1.50 -3.04
CA HIS A 97 -14.56 -2.88 -2.94
C HIS A 97 -13.04 -2.95 -3.10
N CYS A 98 -12.48 -2.31 -4.13
CA CYS A 98 -11.04 -2.28 -4.34
C CYS A 98 -10.30 -1.55 -3.20
N ASP A 99 -10.87 -0.47 -2.66
CA ASP A 99 -10.29 0.24 -1.52
C ASP A 99 -10.28 -0.63 -0.26
N TYR A 100 -11.36 -1.37 -0.01
CA TYR A 100 -11.44 -2.34 1.08
C TYR A 100 -10.37 -3.44 0.94
N ILE A 101 -10.26 -4.08 -0.23
CA ILE A 101 -9.25 -5.12 -0.48
C ILE A 101 -7.83 -4.58 -0.31
N THR A 102 -7.56 -3.39 -0.84
CA THR A 102 -6.26 -2.73 -0.67
C THR A 102 -5.95 -2.47 0.80
N GLY A 103 -6.95 -2.03 1.57
CA GLY A 103 -6.83 -1.86 3.03
C GLY A 103 -6.50 -3.16 3.75
N VAL A 104 -7.19 -4.27 3.42
CA VAL A 104 -6.93 -5.60 3.99
C VAL A 104 -5.49 -6.05 3.68
N LEU A 105 -5.03 -5.87 2.45
CA LEU A 105 -3.68 -6.23 2.04
C LEU A 105 -2.60 -5.43 2.78
N CYS A 106 -2.79 -4.10 2.92
CA CYS A 106 -1.86 -3.24 3.67
C CYS A 106 -1.83 -3.60 5.17
N HIS A 107 -3.01 -3.73 5.80
CA HIS A 107 -3.10 -4.11 7.21
C HIS A 107 -2.40 -5.44 7.47
N GLY A 108 -2.54 -6.30 6.52
CA GLY A 108 -1.89 -7.56 6.56
C GLY A 108 -0.40 -7.52 6.42
N ALA A 109 0.10 -6.74 5.53
CA ALA A 109 1.51 -6.50 5.41
C ALA A 109 2.10 -5.95 6.72
N ASP A 110 1.37 -5.05 7.41
CA ASP A 110 1.77 -4.52 8.71
C ASP A 110 1.86 -5.62 9.77
N ALA A 111 0.81 -6.43 9.92
CA ALA A 111 0.77 -7.48 10.92
C ALA A 111 1.86 -8.54 10.68
N TYR A 112 2.11 -8.91 9.42
CA TYR A 112 3.16 -9.85 9.08
C TYR A 112 4.55 -9.27 9.32
N TYR A 113 4.78 -8.01 8.97
CA TYR A 113 6.02 -7.30 9.26
C TYR A 113 6.33 -7.29 10.76
N GLU A 114 5.35 -6.91 11.61
CA GLU A 114 5.52 -6.90 13.05
C GLU A 114 5.75 -8.32 13.63
N GLN A 115 5.07 -9.33 13.10
CA GLN A 115 5.30 -10.72 13.48
C GLN A 115 6.74 -11.17 13.18
N LEU A 116 7.29 -10.83 12.01
CA LEU A 116 8.66 -11.16 11.65
C LEU A 116 9.66 -10.35 12.49
N ARG A 117 9.39 -9.05 12.65
CA ARG A 117 10.21 -8.14 13.45
C ARG A 117 10.33 -8.62 14.92
N SER A 118 9.24 -9.08 15.52
CA SER A 118 9.24 -9.58 16.91
C SER A 118 10.12 -10.82 17.13
N LYS A 119 10.45 -11.56 16.08
CA LYS A 119 11.31 -12.75 16.11
C LYS A 119 12.79 -12.43 15.89
N THR A 120 13.13 -11.18 15.58
CA THR A 120 14.51 -10.75 15.34
C THR A 120 15.22 -10.40 16.64
N ASN A 121 16.54 -10.64 16.70
CA ASN A 121 17.43 -10.30 17.81
C ASN A 121 18.82 -9.91 17.28
N SER A 122 19.76 -9.62 18.19
CA SER A 122 21.12 -9.19 17.85
C SER A 122 21.92 -10.18 16.99
N ASN A 123 21.51 -11.44 16.94
CA ASN A 123 22.16 -12.48 16.13
C ASN A 123 21.48 -12.69 14.77
N THR A 124 20.41 -11.94 14.48
CA THR A 124 19.70 -12.07 13.22
C THR A 124 20.55 -11.47 12.08
N PRO A 125 20.78 -12.21 10.97
CA PRO A 125 21.56 -11.69 9.85
C PRO A 125 20.98 -10.40 9.27
N ILE A 126 21.86 -9.47 8.86
CA ILE A 126 21.49 -8.15 8.35
C ILE A 126 20.56 -8.25 7.13
N ASP A 127 20.89 -9.15 6.20
CA ASP A 127 20.10 -9.38 4.98
C ASP A 127 18.69 -9.92 5.25
N TYR A 128 18.45 -10.50 6.41
CA TYR A 128 17.10 -10.89 6.82
C TYR A 128 16.24 -9.66 7.13
N PHE A 129 16.81 -8.65 7.78
CA PHE A 129 16.09 -7.39 8.05
C PHE A 129 15.76 -6.63 6.76
N ALA A 130 16.71 -6.55 5.82
CA ALA A 130 16.46 -5.97 4.51
C ALA A 130 15.29 -6.69 3.81
N LYS A 131 15.32 -8.02 3.75
CA LYS A 131 14.27 -8.83 3.12
C LYS A 131 12.88 -8.62 3.71
N ILE A 132 12.73 -8.57 5.04
CA ILE A 132 11.40 -8.37 5.64
C ILE A 132 10.87 -6.95 5.39
N ARG A 133 11.75 -5.96 5.33
CA ARG A 133 11.40 -4.58 4.99
C ARG A 133 11.01 -4.46 3.53
N ASP A 134 11.83 -4.98 2.61
CA ASP A 134 11.57 -4.95 1.17
C ASP A 134 10.26 -5.69 0.84
N SER A 135 10.00 -6.83 1.49
CA SER A 135 8.74 -7.54 1.37
C SER A 135 7.55 -6.69 1.83
N HIS A 136 7.68 -5.95 2.93
CA HIS A 136 6.65 -5.02 3.40
C HIS A 136 6.41 -3.88 2.41
N ALA A 137 7.50 -3.24 1.93
CA ALA A 137 7.43 -2.18 0.94
C ALA A 137 6.77 -2.66 -0.37
N ALA A 138 7.17 -3.83 -0.87
CA ALA A 138 6.61 -4.43 -2.08
C ALA A 138 5.10 -4.74 -1.94
N ASN A 139 4.66 -5.18 -0.77
CA ASN A 139 3.23 -5.40 -0.50
C ASN A 139 2.45 -4.08 -0.53
N TYR A 140 2.98 -3.00 0.04
CA TYR A 140 2.36 -1.67 -0.02
C TYR A 140 2.32 -1.13 -1.45
N ALA A 141 3.42 -1.21 -2.20
CA ALA A 141 3.49 -0.79 -3.60
C ALA A 141 2.50 -1.60 -4.47
N GLY A 142 2.47 -2.92 -4.29
CA GLY A 142 1.58 -3.81 -5.02
C GLY A 142 0.10 -3.56 -4.72
N ALA A 143 -0.26 -3.42 -3.45
CA ALA A 143 -1.62 -3.10 -3.01
C ALA A 143 -2.06 -1.72 -3.54
N SER A 144 -1.18 -0.71 -3.47
CA SER A 144 -1.44 0.62 -4.04
C SER A 144 -1.65 0.57 -5.55
N GLY A 145 -0.93 -0.33 -6.24
CA GLY A 145 -1.09 -0.59 -7.66
C GLY A 145 -2.49 -1.05 -8.07
N ILE A 146 -3.28 -1.64 -7.16
CA ILE A 146 -4.70 -1.95 -7.39
C ILE A 146 -5.49 -0.67 -7.63
N MET A 147 -5.27 0.35 -6.78
CA MET A 147 -5.98 1.63 -6.88
C MET A 147 -5.51 2.46 -8.09
N TYR A 148 -4.24 2.34 -8.46
CA TYR A 148 -3.72 2.97 -9.68
C TYR A 148 -4.38 2.38 -10.93
N VAL A 149 -4.34 1.05 -11.06
CA VAL A 149 -4.98 0.34 -12.20
C VAL A 149 -6.48 0.62 -12.26
N LEU A 150 -7.15 0.75 -11.11
CA LEU A 150 -8.57 1.13 -11.08
C LEU A 150 -8.79 2.53 -11.64
N GLY A 151 -8.02 3.52 -11.19
CA GLY A 151 -8.12 4.88 -11.70
C GLY A 151 -7.86 4.96 -13.20
N ASP A 152 -6.81 4.28 -13.67
CA ASP A 152 -6.44 4.20 -15.09
C ASP A 152 -7.55 3.53 -15.92
N ALA A 153 -8.11 2.43 -15.43
CA ALA A 153 -9.22 1.74 -16.11
C ALA A 153 -10.49 2.62 -16.19
N ILE A 154 -10.74 3.46 -15.17
CA ILE A 154 -11.84 4.43 -15.21
C ILE A 154 -11.52 5.54 -16.21
N GLU A 155 -10.30 6.07 -16.25
CA GLU A 155 -9.88 7.07 -17.24
C GLU A 155 -10.03 6.55 -18.67
N ASP A 156 -9.55 5.34 -18.95
CA ASP A 156 -9.64 4.72 -20.27
C ASP A 156 -11.09 4.53 -20.75
N ASN A 157 -11.99 4.25 -19.84
CA ASN A 157 -13.39 4.02 -20.18
C ASN A 157 -14.26 5.28 -20.17
N PHE A 158 -13.90 6.29 -19.37
CA PHE A 158 -14.70 7.52 -19.16
C PHE A 158 -13.83 8.79 -19.27
N PRO A 159 -13.09 9.01 -20.37
CA PRO A 159 -12.03 10.03 -20.45
C PRO A 159 -12.53 11.48 -20.34
N GLU A 160 -13.78 11.74 -20.70
CA GLU A 160 -14.38 13.11 -20.73
C GLU A 160 -15.57 13.25 -19.77
N ASP A 161 -15.73 12.31 -18.84
CA ASP A 161 -16.89 12.25 -17.96
C ASP A 161 -16.56 12.77 -16.54
N ALA A 162 -17.56 13.34 -15.87
CA ALA A 162 -17.51 13.70 -14.44
C ALA A 162 -17.17 12.49 -13.52
N TYR A 163 -17.32 11.27 -14.01
CA TYR A 163 -16.91 10.06 -13.31
C TYR A 163 -15.40 9.96 -13.09
N LEU A 164 -14.59 10.54 -13.99
CA LEU A 164 -13.15 10.62 -13.81
C LEU A 164 -12.80 11.38 -12.53
N ASP A 165 -13.36 12.56 -12.34
CA ASP A 165 -13.10 13.39 -11.16
C ASP A 165 -13.69 12.78 -9.88
N GLY A 166 -14.84 12.13 -9.99
CA GLY A 166 -15.56 11.53 -8.86
C GLY A 166 -15.07 10.16 -8.43
N TYR A 167 -14.37 9.40 -9.28
CA TYR A 167 -14.01 8.01 -9.01
C TYR A 167 -12.56 7.66 -9.33
N ALA A 168 -12.00 8.07 -10.47
CA ALA A 168 -10.62 7.81 -10.81
C ALA A 168 -9.65 8.60 -9.91
N VAL A 169 -9.90 9.90 -9.75
CA VAL A 169 -9.05 10.75 -8.89
C VAL A 169 -9.04 10.26 -7.43
N PRO A 170 -10.17 9.94 -6.78
CA PRO A 170 -10.16 9.29 -5.47
C PRO A 170 -9.40 7.96 -5.42
N ALA A 171 -9.49 7.12 -6.46
CA ALA A 171 -8.73 5.89 -6.53
C ALA A 171 -7.22 6.16 -6.56
N TRP A 172 -6.75 7.04 -7.45
CA TRP A 172 -5.34 7.43 -7.49
C TRP A 172 -4.84 8.02 -6.17
N LYS A 173 -5.62 8.91 -5.52
CA LYS A 173 -5.29 9.49 -4.21
C LYS A 173 -5.09 8.40 -3.16
N SER A 174 -6.02 7.45 -3.08
CA SER A 174 -5.91 6.31 -2.17
C SER A 174 -4.64 5.47 -2.44
N GLY A 175 -4.31 5.24 -3.72
CA GLY A 175 -3.07 4.57 -4.12
C GLY A 175 -1.83 5.33 -3.68
N VAL A 176 -1.76 6.63 -3.98
CA VAL A 176 -0.64 7.52 -3.61
C VAL A 176 -0.41 7.55 -2.10
N GLU A 177 -1.46 7.72 -1.31
CA GLU A 177 -1.37 7.80 0.15
C GLU A 177 -0.84 6.51 0.78
N ARG A 178 -1.27 5.35 0.27
CA ARG A 178 -0.77 4.05 0.75
C ARG A 178 0.65 3.78 0.27
N HIS A 179 0.94 4.04 -1.01
CA HIS A 179 2.28 3.83 -1.55
C HIS A 179 3.33 4.65 -0.79
N ALA A 180 3.03 5.92 -0.51
CA ALA A 180 3.92 6.80 0.24
C ALA A 180 4.30 6.25 1.63
N LYS A 181 3.41 5.49 2.29
CA LYS A 181 3.70 4.83 3.57
C LYS A 181 4.74 3.71 3.42
N GLY A 182 4.72 3.01 2.29
CA GLY A 182 5.62 1.87 2.01
C GLY A 182 7.04 2.27 1.61
N VAL A 183 7.25 3.44 1.00
CA VAL A 183 8.55 3.84 0.39
C VAL A 183 9.73 3.70 1.35
N ASN A 184 9.56 4.07 2.59
CA ASN A 184 10.65 4.06 3.57
C ASN A 184 11.10 2.66 4.03
N PHE A 185 10.34 1.64 3.67
CA PHE A 185 10.69 0.25 3.99
C PHE A 185 11.63 -0.37 2.95
N PHE A 186 11.75 0.19 1.75
CA PHE A 186 12.78 -0.29 0.81
C PHE A 186 14.18 -0.08 1.40
N SER A 187 15.02 -1.09 1.29
CA SER A 187 16.41 -1.04 1.75
C SER A 187 17.30 -0.30 0.77
N GLU A 188 17.12 -0.51 -0.53
CA GLU A 188 17.91 0.11 -1.58
C GLU A 188 17.35 1.49 -1.96
N GLU A 189 18.25 2.45 -2.23
CA GLU A 189 17.83 3.81 -2.62
C GLU A 189 17.21 3.85 -4.00
N GLU A 190 17.66 2.99 -4.91
CA GLU A 190 17.09 2.85 -6.27
C GLU A 190 15.60 2.45 -6.22
N ASP A 191 15.24 1.50 -5.35
CA ASP A 191 13.84 1.09 -5.17
C ASP A 191 12.99 2.21 -4.57
N LYS A 192 13.56 3.01 -3.66
CA LYS A 192 12.88 4.19 -3.10
C LYS A 192 12.67 5.26 -4.16
N GLU A 193 13.67 5.53 -4.99
CA GLU A 193 13.57 6.48 -6.09
C GLU A 193 12.51 6.04 -7.09
N HIS A 194 12.53 4.77 -7.51
CA HIS A 194 11.51 4.22 -8.38
C HIS A 194 10.09 4.34 -7.80
N ALA A 195 9.91 4.00 -6.53
CA ALA A 195 8.62 4.14 -5.86
C ALA A 195 8.15 5.61 -5.82
N ARG A 196 9.07 6.56 -5.58
CA ARG A 196 8.78 8.00 -5.64
C ARG A 196 8.36 8.45 -7.02
N ASP A 197 9.05 8.00 -8.07
CA ASP A 197 8.74 8.36 -9.45
C ASP A 197 7.33 7.89 -9.82
N VAL A 198 6.96 6.66 -9.43
CA VAL A 198 5.59 6.15 -9.61
C VAL A 198 4.59 7.01 -8.86
N ILE A 199 4.83 7.35 -7.59
CA ILE A 199 3.95 8.22 -6.80
C ILE A 199 3.80 9.58 -7.48
N MET A 200 4.90 10.20 -7.91
CA MET A 200 4.89 11.52 -8.51
C MET A 200 4.15 11.55 -9.85
N SER A 201 4.22 10.51 -10.66
CA SER A 201 3.45 10.42 -11.91
C SER A 201 1.94 10.47 -11.65
N TYR A 202 1.46 9.78 -10.60
CA TYR A 202 0.05 9.85 -10.20
C TYR A 202 -0.31 11.17 -9.50
N VAL A 203 0.59 11.76 -8.72
CA VAL A 203 0.39 13.11 -8.15
C VAL A 203 0.19 14.13 -9.27
N GLU A 204 0.98 14.08 -10.33
CA GLU A 204 0.81 14.95 -11.51
C GLU A 204 -0.53 14.71 -12.21
N ALA A 205 -0.95 13.45 -12.39
CA ALA A 205 -2.25 13.11 -12.95
C ALA A 205 -3.41 13.65 -12.09
N ILE A 206 -3.31 13.52 -10.77
CA ILE A 206 -4.28 14.06 -9.82
C ILE A 206 -4.32 15.60 -9.90
N GLN A 207 -3.15 16.26 -9.88
CA GLN A 207 -3.07 17.73 -9.88
C GLN A 207 -3.60 18.38 -11.17
N LYS A 208 -3.63 17.68 -12.28
CA LYS A 208 -4.31 18.12 -13.50
C LYS A 208 -5.83 18.29 -13.30
N ARG A 209 -6.43 17.54 -12.37
CA ARG A 209 -7.88 17.55 -12.06
C ARG A 209 -8.19 18.27 -10.74
N ASP A 210 -7.30 18.15 -9.75
CA ASP A 210 -7.38 18.85 -8.47
C ASP A 210 -6.07 19.59 -8.20
N PRO A 211 -5.94 20.84 -8.69
CA PRO A 211 -4.72 21.64 -8.52
C PRO A 211 -4.34 21.91 -7.05
N ASN A 212 -5.28 21.72 -6.12
CA ASN A 212 -5.04 21.93 -4.70
C ASN A 212 -4.52 20.66 -3.97
N TYR A 213 -4.43 19.54 -4.68
CA TYR A 213 -3.92 18.30 -4.08
C TYR A 213 -2.47 18.47 -3.66
N LYS A 214 -2.23 18.23 -2.37
CA LYS A 214 -0.89 18.30 -1.80
C LYS A 214 -0.22 16.94 -1.94
N THR A 215 0.98 16.93 -2.51
CA THR A 215 1.84 15.75 -2.52
C THR A 215 2.02 15.24 -1.09
N PRO A 216 1.79 13.95 -0.81
CA PRO A 216 2.04 13.41 0.51
C PRO A 216 3.50 13.54 0.88
N GLU A 217 3.75 13.89 2.14
CA GLU A 217 5.12 13.95 2.66
C GLU A 217 5.68 12.52 2.76
N ILE A 218 6.56 12.17 1.85
CA ILE A 218 7.33 10.93 1.94
C ILE A 218 8.41 11.16 2.99
N LYS A 219 8.08 10.87 4.25
CA LYS A 219 9.03 11.00 5.35
C LYS A 219 10.13 9.98 5.16
N ILE A 220 11.30 10.42 4.79
CA ILE A 220 12.51 9.60 4.82
C ILE A 220 12.89 9.45 6.30
N SER A 221 12.39 8.41 6.94
CA SER A 221 12.69 8.11 8.34
C SER A 221 14.04 7.40 8.45
N GLY A 222 15.12 8.10 8.10
CA GLY A 222 16.49 7.57 8.23
C GLY A 222 17.05 7.81 9.63
N CYS A 223 17.75 6.84 10.23
CA CYS A 223 18.69 7.11 11.30
C CYS A 223 19.97 7.70 10.69
N TYR A 224 19.88 8.92 10.11
CA TYR A 224 20.92 9.51 9.28
C TYR A 224 22.33 9.44 9.88
N VAL A 225 22.48 9.85 11.15
CA VAL A 225 23.78 9.82 11.82
C VAL A 225 24.24 8.38 12.02
N ALA A 226 23.38 7.50 12.53
CA ALA A 226 23.74 6.10 12.77
C ALA A 226 24.08 5.38 11.46
N THR A 227 23.28 5.56 10.41
CA THR A 227 23.56 4.98 9.10
C THR A 227 24.90 5.47 8.53
N ALA A 228 25.20 6.77 8.65
CA ALA A 228 26.48 7.30 8.20
C ALA A 228 27.67 6.76 9.00
N VAL A 229 27.47 6.50 10.30
CA VAL A 229 28.52 6.00 11.21
C VAL A 229 28.78 4.50 10.99
N TYR A 230 27.73 3.70 10.87
CA TYR A 230 27.85 2.25 10.71
C TYR A 230 27.98 1.80 9.25
N GLY A 231 27.68 2.71 8.31
CA GLY A 231 27.82 2.44 6.87
C GLY A 231 26.69 1.62 6.25
N SER A 232 25.71 1.19 7.05
CA SER A 232 24.53 0.46 6.60
C SER A 232 23.30 0.91 7.37
N TYR A 233 22.18 1.02 6.66
CA TYR A 233 20.87 1.30 7.25
C TYR A 233 20.30 0.07 7.98
N ASP A 234 20.72 -1.12 7.60
CA ASP A 234 20.17 -2.40 8.07
C ASP A 234 21.13 -3.18 8.99
N CYS A 235 22.16 -2.54 9.56
CA CYS A 235 22.99 -3.20 10.56
C CYS A 235 22.29 -3.30 11.92
N PRO A 236 22.64 -4.30 12.77
CA PRO A 236 22.00 -4.54 14.05
C PRO A 236 21.97 -3.34 14.99
N GLU A 237 23.03 -2.53 14.96
CA GLU A 237 23.16 -1.32 15.78
C GLU A 237 22.12 -0.26 15.36
N VAL A 238 21.96 -0.01 14.06
CA VAL A 238 20.97 0.94 13.55
C VAL A 238 19.55 0.43 13.84
N TRP A 239 19.31 -0.85 13.76
CA TRP A 239 18.04 -1.45 14.13
C TRP A 239 17.71 -1.26 15.62
N THR A 240 18.66 -1.49 16.50
CA THR A 240 18.50 -1.25 17.94
C THR A 240 18.14 0.21 18.21
N LEU A 241 18.82 1.15 17.58
CA LEU A 241 18.56 2.60 17.74
C LEU A 241 17.19 3.02 17.17
N ARG A 242 16.73 2.38 16.10
CA ARG A 242 15.39 2.61 15.56
C ARG A 242 14.31 2.12 16.50
N ARG A 243 14.44 0.91 17.01
CA ARG A 243 13.50 0.38 18.01
C ARG A 243 13.42 1.29 19.22
N PHE A 244 14.57 1.74 19.73
CA PHE A 244 14.60 2.70 20.81
C PHE A 244 13.87 4.00 20.48
N ARG A 245 14.06 4.53 19.27
CA ARG A 245 13.34 5.71 18.79
C ARG A 245 11.83 5.46 18.71
N ASP A 246 11.41 4.37 18.08
CA ASP A 246 10.02 4.11 17.75
C ASP A 246 9.23 3.58 18.95
N ASP A 247 9.83 2.69 19.75
CA ASP A 247 9.16 1.98 20.84
C ASP A 247 9.29 2.71 22.20
N ILE A 248 10.29 3.59 22.36
CA ILE A 248 10.56 4.25 23.67
C ILE A 248 10.50 5.78 23.54
N LEU A 249 11.27 6.37 22.63
CA LEU A 249 11.29 7.85 22.52
C LEU A 249 9.97 8.40 22.00
N ALA A 250 9.37 7.76 21.00
CA ALA A 250 8.12 8.23 20.41
C ALA A 250 6.93 8.20 21.37
N GLU A 251 6.97 7.42 22.44
CA GLU A 251 5.90 7.39 23.46
C GLU A 251 5.84 8.65 24.32
N SER A 252 6.98 9.30 24.55
CA SER A 252 7.04 10.51 25.39
C SER A 252 6.95 11.80 24.55
N ALA A 253 6.37 12.87 25.12
CA ALA A 253 6.31 14.19 24.49
C ALA A 253 7.72 14.76 24.24
N ALA A 254 8.64 14.59 25.19
CA ALA A 254 10.03 15.02 25.07
C ALA A 254 10.78 14.23 23.99
N GLY A 255 10.52 12.92 23.89
CA GLY A 255 11.12 12.08 22.86
C GLY A 255 10.60 12.41 21.47
N ARG A 256 9.31 12.70 21.29
CA ARG A 256 8.75 13.18 20.01
C ARG A 256 9.38 14.53 19.59
N LEU A 257 9.56 15.44 20.53
CA LEU A 257 10.25 16.71 20.26
C LEU A 257 11.69 16.48 19.83
N PHE A 258 12.43 15.60 20.54
CA PHE A 258 13.78 15.22 20.17
C PHE A 258 13.84 14.64 18.75
N ILE A 259 12.94 13.71 18.43
CA ILE A 259 12.84 13.09 17.09
C ILE A 259 12.61 14.19 16.03
N HIS A 260 11.70 15.12 16.29
CA HIS A 260 11.43 16.22 15.37
C HIS A 260 12.68 17.10 15.13
N CYS A 261 13.37 17.52 16.20
CA CYS A 261 14.61 18.30 16.09
C CYS A 261 15.73 17.52 15.40
N TYR A 262 15.85 16.23 15.70
CA TYR A 262 16.83 15.35 15.07
C TYR A 262 16.64 15.30 13.55
N TYR A 263 15.41 15.10 13.08
CA TYR A 263 15.13 15.06 11.64
C TYR A 263 15.27 16.41 10.94
N ALA A 264 15.08 17.51 11.64
CA ALA A 264 15.30 18.84 11.08
C ALA A 264 16.80 19.13 10.81
N VAL A 265 17.71 18.56 11.63
CA VAL A 265 19.12 18.91 11.63
C VAL A 265 20.01 17.81 11.02
N SER A 266 19.71 16.53 11.32
CA SER A 266 20.60 15.41 10.97
C SER A 266 20.84 15.21 9.47
N PRO A 267 19.88 15.41 8.53
CA PRO A 267 20.15 15.26 7.11
C PRO A 267 21.23 16.24 6.62
N THR A 268 21.15 17.49 7.07
CA THR A 268 22.11 18.52 6.70
C THR A 268 23.51 18.22 7.27
N LEU A 269 23.58 17.80 8.53
CA LEU A 269 24.85 17.42 9.16
C LEU A 269 25.51 16.24 8.45
N VAL A 270 24.73 15.20 8.13
CA VAL A 270 25.24 14.01 7.45
C VAL A 270 25.65 14.33 6.01
N LYS A 271 24.91 15.19 5.31
CA LYS A 271 25.27 15.65 3.97
C LYS A 271 26.64 16.32 3.95
N TRP A 272 26.97 17.12 4.95
CA TRP A 272 28.25 17.85 5.01
C TRP A 272 29.37 17.01 5.62
N PHE A 273 29.13 16.26 6.68
CA PHE A 273 30.15 15.62 7.49
C PHE A 273 30.10 14.10 7.53
N GLY A 274 29.01 13.45 7.10
CA GLY A 274 28.80 12.01 7.25
C GLY A 274 29.83 11.11 6.56
N LYS A 275 30.53 11.64 5.55
CA LYS A 275 31.62 10.92 4.87
C LYS A 275 32.99 11.12 5.53
N THR A 276 33.10 12.03 6.51
CA THR A 276 34.41 12.37 7.16
C THR A 276 34.73 11.37 8.29
N GLU A 277 35.99 10.98 8.41
CA GLU A 277 36.43 10.02 9.44
C GLU A 277 36.26 10.56 10.87
N TRP A 278 36.51 11.86 11.08
CA TRP A 278 36.33 12.44 12.39
C TRP A 278 34.89 12.39 12.87
N PHE A 279 33.90 12.64 11.98
CA PHE A 279 32.49 12.55 12.29
C PHE A 279 32.09 11.13 12.68
N ARG A 280 32.55 10.15 11.91
CA ARG A 280 32.28 8.74 12.19
C ARG A 280 32.90 8.29 13.51
N LYS A 281 34.15 8.68 13.80
CA LYS A 281 34.83 8.36 15.07
C LYS A 281 34.12 8.98 16.26
N LEU A 282 33.77 10.28 16.15
CA LEU A 282 33.06 10.99 17.22
C LEU A 282 31.76 10.32 17.62
N TRP A 283 30.91 10.05 16.64
CA TRP A 283 29.59 9.51 16.89
C TRP A 283 29.60 8.02 17.22
N ARG A 284 30.55 7.25 16.68
CA ARG A 284 30.61 5.80 16.89
C ARG A 284 30.71 5.45 18.37
N GLY A 285 31.61 6.06 19.12
CA GLY A 285 31.74 5.79 20.53
C GLY A 285 30.47 6.05 21.34
N HIS A 286 29.74 7.13 21.03
CA HIS A 286 28.48 7.45 21.68
C HIS A 286 27.37 6.50 21.31
N LEU A 287 27.27 6.13 20.03
CA LEU A 287 26.23 5.20 19.54
C LEU A 287 26.48 3.78 20.04
N ASP A 288 27.74 3.30 20.04
CA ASP A 288 28.09 1.98 20.57
C ASP A 288 27.75 1.86 22.06
N ALA A 289 28.03 2.92 22.86
CA ALA A 289 27.67 2.95 24.27
C ALA A 289 26.14 2.95 24.48
N LEU A 290 25.38 3.60 23.61
CA LEU A 290 23.92 3.60 23.66
C LEU A 290 23.36 2.24 23.24
N VAL A 291 23.83 1.67 22.14
CA VAL A 291 23.41 0.33 21.65
C VAL A 291 23.65 -0.72 22.71
N LYS A 292 24.84 -0.70 23.37
CA LYS A 292 25.16 -1.63 24.47
C LYS A 292 24.23 -1.52 25.67
N LYS A 293 23.64 -0.35 25.93
CA LYS A 293 22.66 -0.17 27.02
C LYS A 293 21.25 -0.64 26.64
N LEU A 294 20.97 -0.74 25.35
CA LEU A 294 19.66 -1.10 24.83
C LEU A 294 19.55 -2.59 24.48
N GLN A 295 20.64 -3.29 24.43
CA GLN A 295 20.74 -4.76 24.30
C GLN A 295 20.69 -5.43 25.68
#